data_827c2f1027bb34f11472ebfe9b2e007c
#
_entry.id   827c2f1027bb34f11472ebfe9b2e007c
#
_cell.length_a   1.000
_cell.length_b   1.000
_cell.length_c   1.000
_cell.angle_alpha   90.00
_cell.angle_beta   90.00
_cell.angle_gamma   90.00
#
_symmetry.space_group_name_H-M   'P 1'
#
loop_
_entity.id
_entity.type
_entity.pdbx_description
1 polymer ?
#
loop_
_entity_poly.entity_id
_entity_poly.type
_entity_poly.pdbx_seq_one_letter_code
_entity_poly.pdbx_strand_id
1 'polypeptide(L)'
;CVFILPCGCLSSDAESEVREYLVSSGLVERVILMPDKMFESTSIPTCVMVFSHGNKKVKFYDCRNRAEQEQRDQNGQFGGASHENRTYHKIVNVLPGALIDELCGECLDIAGFSREATEEEISAQEYILVPSRYIKIEEQEETHRPYADIMADINRIARERAIIKFTCNDPLAK
;
A
#
# COMPACT_ATOMS: atom_id res chain seq x y z
N CYS A 1 12.21 -16.05 12.80
CA CYS A 1 12.08 -14.70 13.39
C CYS A 1 11.24 -13.80 12.49
N VAL A 2 10.71 -12.70 13.07
CA VAL A 2 9.84 -11.76 12.37
C VAL A 2 10.37 -10.35 12.59
N PHE A 3 10.50 -9.58 11.50
CA PHE A 3 10.92 -8.18 11.55
C PHE A 3 9.90 -7.27 10.87
N ILE A 4 9.66 -6.12 11.45
CA ILE A 4 8.94 -5.01 10.82
C ILE A 4 10.00 -4.04 10.30
N LEU A 5 9.99 -3.80 8.99
CA LEU A 5 11.01 -3.01 8.30
C LEU A 5 10.34 -1.94 7.42
N PRO A 6 11.03 -0.83 7.12
CA PRO A 6 10.59 0.09 6.08
C PRO A 6 10.57 -0.60 4.71
N CYS A 7 9.56 -0.32 3.87
CA CYS A 7 9.44 -0.95 2.55
C CYS A 7 10.64 -0.70 1.62
N GLY A 8 11.43 0.33 1.88
CA GLY A 8 12.65 0.61 1.12
C GLY A 8 13.64 -0.56 1.06
N CYS A 9 13.75 -1.35 2.14
CA CYS A 9 14.66 -2.50 2.18
C CYS A 9 14.32 -3.59 1.14
N LEU A 10 13.09 -3.62 0.63
CA LEU A 10 12.65 -4.60 -0.36
C LEU A 10 13.20 -4.33 -1.77
N SER A 11 13.66 -3.11 -2.06
CA SER A 11 14.07 -2.68 -3.40
C SER A 11 15.31 -1.80 -3.46
N SER A 12 15.87 -1.35 -2.33
CA SER A 12 17.07 -0.51 -2.31
C SER A 12 18.30 -1.26 -2.84
N ASP A 13 19.09 -0.59 -3.66
CA ASP A 13 20.32 -1.15 -4.21
C ASP A 13 21.37 -1.44 -3.14
N ALA A 14 21.37 -0.65 -2.06
CA ALA A 14 22.33 -0.82 -0.96
C ALA A 14 22.16 -2.17 -0.24
N GLU A 15 20.95 -2.73 -0.21
CA GLU A 15 20.65 -4.01 0.44
C GLU A 15 20.51 -5.17 -0.57
N SER A 16 20.86 -4.98 -1.84
CA SER A 16 20.69 -6.02 -2.90
C SER A 16 21.44 -7.29 -2.57
N GLU A 17 22.71 -7.22 -2.20
CA GLU A 17 23.54 -8.38 -1.83
C GLU A 17 22.98 -9.12 -0.60
N VAL A 18 22.42 -8.39 0.36
CA VAL A 18 21.80 -8.98 1.56
C VAL A 18 20.53 -9.75 1.17
N ARG A 19 19.70 -9.18 0.30
CA ARG A 19 18.49 -9.85 -0.19
C ARG A 19 18.82 -11.12 -0.98
N GLU A 20 19.80 -11.04 -1.88
CA GLU A 20 20.31 -12.18 -2.62
C GLU A 20 20.77 -13.29 -1.67
N TYR A 21 21.62 -12.96 -0.70
CA TYR A 21 22.09 -13.94 0.29
C TYR A 21 20.94 -14.56 1.09
N LEU A 22 19.98 -13.77 1.56
CA LEU A 22 18.86 -14.27 2.38
C LEU A 22 17.93 -15.20 1.58
N VAL A 23 17.66 -14.88 0.32
CA VAL A 23 16.80 -15.70 -0.53
C VAL A 23 17.53 -16.97 -0.97
N SER A 24 18.74 -16.88 -1.49
CA SER A 24 19.52 -18.03 -1.97
C SER A 24 19.90 -19.01 -0.85
N SER A 25 20.03 -18.52 0.40
CA SER A 25 20.20 -19.37 1.57
C SER A 25 18.89 -19.98 2.08
N GLY A 26 17.75 -19.72 1.44
CA GLY A 26 16.43 -20.22 1.85
C GLY A 26 15.98 -19.72 3.22
N LEU A 27 16.38 -18.50 3.59
CA LEU A 27 16.05 -17.92 4.91
C LEU A 27 14.76 -17.11 4.88
N VAL A 28 14.34 -16.54 3.74
CA VAL A 28 13.12 -15.76 3.63
C VAL A 28 11.93 -16.69 3.46
N GLU A 29 10.98 -16.64 4.38
CA GLU A 29 9.73 -17.41 4.31
C GLU A 29 8.60 -16.59 3.73
N ARG A 30 8.37 -15.38 4.27
CA ARG A 30 7.25 -14.52 3.88
C ARG A 30 7.68 -13.07 3.81
N VAL A 31 7.08 -12.35 2.85
CA VAL A 31 7.15 -10.88 2.72
C VAL A 31 5.73 -10.35 2.65
N ILE A 32 5.35 -9.55 3.62
CA ILE A 32 4.00 -9.02 3.78
C ILE A 32 4.06 -7.51 3.69
N LEU A 33 3.46 -6.93 2.67
CA LEU A 33 3.36 -5.49 2.51
C LEU A 33 2.17 -4.99 3.35
N MET A 34 2.48 -4.13 4.31
CA MET A 34 1.51 -3.66 5.29
C MET A 34 0.71 -2.46 4.78
N PRO A 35 -0.51 -2.25 5.28
CA PRO A 35 -1.26 -1.01 5.06
C PRO A 35 -0.47 0.21 5.56
N ASP A 36 -0.71 1.37 4.96
CA ASP A 36 -0.21 2.64 5.49
C ASP A 36 -0.91 3.02 6.81
N LYS A 37 -0.42 4.03 7.49
CA LYS A 37 -1.04 4.60 8.72
C LYS A 37 -1.35 3.58 9.83
N MET A 38 -0.58 2.50 9.93
CA MET A 38 -0.70 1.54 11.03
C MET A 38 -0.10 2.06 12.34
N PHE A 39 0.85 2.98 12.24
CA PHE A 39 1.53 3.56 13.40
C PHE A 39 1.03 4.97 13.70
N GLU A 40 0.90 5.29 14.97
CA GLU A 40 0.40 6.58 15.42
C GLU A 40 1.36 7.74 15.12
N SER A 41 2.67 7.48 15.16
CA SER A 41 3.73 8.49 15.06
C SER A 41 4.30 8.67 13.66
N THR A 42 4.04 7.75 12.72
CA THR A 42 4.62 7.78 11.38
C THR A 42 3.67 7.25 10.32
N SER A 43 3.78 7.80 9.12
CA SER A 43 3.09 7.31 7.92
C SER A 43 4.02 6.52 6.98
N ILE A 44 5.23 6.16 7.44
CA ILE A 44 6.19 5.43 6.63
C ILE A 44 5.61 4.05 6.29
N PRO A 45 5.54 3.66 5.00
CA PRO A 45 5.12 2.33 4.60
C PRO A 45 6.06 1.27 5.15
N THR A 46 5.50 0.23 5.75
CA THR A 46 6.26 -0.87 6.36
C THR A 46 5.91 -2.20 5.73
N CYS A 47 6.83 -3.14 5.86
CA CYS A 47 6.62 -4.54 5.53
C CYS A 47 6.97 -5.41 6.73
N VAL A 48 6.41 -6.60 6.77
CA VAL A 48 6.80 -7.66 7.69
C VAL A 48 7.56 -8.71 6.90
N MET A 49 8.76 -9.04 7.36
CA MET A 49 9.54 -10.15 6.83
C MET A 49 9.62 -11.27 7.87
N VAL A 50 9.25 -12.48 7.45
CA VAL A 50 9.34 -13.69 8.26
C VAL A 50 10.50 -14.53 7.75
N PHE A 51 11.36 -14.94 8.67
CA PHE A 51 12.53 -15.73 8.38
C PHE A 51 12.45 -17.08 9.07
N SER A 52 12.71 -18.15 8.32
CA SER A 52 12.89 -19.51 8.79
C SER A 52 13.94 -20.22 7.91
N HIS A 53 14.26 -21.46 8.19
CA HIS A 53 15.27 -22.20 7.44
C HIS A 53 14.62 -23.17 6.44
N GLY A 54 15.30 -23.34 5.30
CA GLY A 54 14.97 -24.38 4.32
C GLY A 54 13.81 -24.04 3.38
N ASN A 55 13.52 -22.75 3.20
CA ASN A 55 12.48 -22.32 2.29
C ASN A 55 12.96 -22.44 0.84
N LYS A 56 12.16 -23.12 0.02
CA LYS A 56 12.38 -23.24 -1.45
C LYS A 56 11.62 -22.19 -2.25
N LYS A 57 10.66 -21.53 -1.60
CA LYS A 57 9.81 -20.50 -2.16
C LYS A 57 9.60 -19.40 -1.13
N VAL A 58 9.35 -18.19 -1.61
CA VAL A 58 8.98 -17.05 -0.77
C VAL A 58 7.49 -16.75 -0.99
N LYS A 59 6.77 -16.54 0.11
CA LYS A 59 5.36 -16.19 0.09
C LYS A 59 5.20 -14.69 0.15
N PHE A 60 4.56 -14.10 -0.85
CA PHE A 60 4.31 -12.68 -0.95
C PHE A 60 2.85 -12.35 -0.65
N TYR A 61 2.63 -11.30 0.14
CA TYR A 61 1.30 -10.82 0.48
C TYR A 61 1.22 -9.30 0.33
N ASP A 62 0.11 -8.81 -0.22
CA ASP A 62 -0.20 -7.38 -0.30
C ASP A 62 -1.46 -7.08 0.52
N CYS A 63 -1.25 -6.53 1.72
CA CYS A 63 -2.33 -6.22 2.66
C CYS A 63 -2.77 -4.74 2.61
N ARG A 64 -2.25 -3.94 1.68
CA ARG A 64 -2.51 -2.49 1.62
C ARG A 64 -4.00 -2.13 1.57
N ASN A 65 -4.79 -2.94 0.87
CA ASN A 65 -6.23 -2.72 0.68
C ASN A 65 -7.11 -3.60 1.57
N ARG A 66 -6.54 -4.26 2.58
CA ARG A 66 -7.25 -5.20 3.45
C ARG A 66 -7.27 -4.79 4.93
N ALA A 67 -7.00 -3.52 5.20
CA ALA A 67 -7.07 -2.96 6.54
C ALA A 67 -8.48 -2.53 6.91
N GLU A 68 -8.80 -2.63 8.17
CA GLU A 68 -9.93 -1.95 8.81
C GLU A 68 -9.47 -0.65 9.44
N GLN A 69 -10.35 0.33 9.49
CA GLN A 69 -10.07 1.61 10.12
C GLN A 69 -10.56 1.61 11.57
N GLU A 70 -9.67 1.98 12.48
CA GLU A 70 -9.97 2.15 13.90
C GLU A 70 -9.69 3.60 14.32
N GLN A 71 -10.63 4.20 15.02
CA GLN A 71 -10.43 5.50 15.66
C GLN A 71 -9.77 5.30 17.01
N ARG A 72 -8.61 5.92 17.21
CA ARG A 72 -7.90 5.94 18.49
C ARG A 72 -7.85 7.33 19.06
N ASP A 73 -8.12 7.42 20.37
CA ASP A 73 -8.05 8.66 21.11
C ASP A 73 -6.65 8.83 21.70
N GLN A 74 -5.97 9.89 21.27
CA GLN A 74 -4.69 10.28 21.83
C GLN A 74 -4.90 11.39 22.86
N ASN A 75 -4.68 11.08 24.12
CA ASN A 75 -4.59 12.10 25.17
C ASN A 75 -3.24 12.82 25.01
N GLY A 76 -3.26 14.15 25.04
CA GLY A 76 -2.22 15.08 24.64
C GLY A 76 -0.83 14.95 25.29
N GLN A 77 -0.23 13.77 25.19
CA GLN A 77 1.16 13.54 25.66
C GLN A 77 2.23 14.19 24.77
N PHE A 78 1.88 14.73 23.61
CA PHE A 78 2.85 15.28 22.64
C PHE A 78 2.69 16.80 22.39
N GLY A 79 2.02 17.53 23.24
CA GLY A 79 1.92 18.98 23.15
C GLY A 79 2.28 19.61 24.49
N GLY A 80 3.01 20.72 24.49
CA GLY A 80 3.32 21.45 25.71
C GLY A 80 2.08 21.78 26.55
N ALA A 81 2.23 22.40 27.71
CA ALA A 81 1.21 22.65 28.73
C ALA A 81 -0.16 23.23 28.24
N SER A 82 -0.21 23.81 27.05
CA SER A 82 -1.45 24.30 26.40
C SER A 82 -2.32 23.20 25.80
N HIS A 83 -1.85 21.94 25.72
CA HIS A 83 -2.54 20.82 25.07
C HIS A 83 -2.95 19.70 26.05
N GLU A 84 -2.69 19.84 27.33
CA GLU A 84 -2.91 18.80 28.36
C GLU A 84 -4.35 18.28 28.48
N ASN A 85 -5.35 18.98 27.93
CA ASN A 85 -6.76 18.60 28.04
C ASN A 85 -7.44 18.40 26.67
N ARG A 86 -6.66 18.21 25.57
CA ARG A 86 -7.26 17.95 24.26
C ARG A 86 -7.11 16.50 23.88
N THR A 87 -8.25 15.83 23.66
CA THR A 87 -8.28 14.51 23.03
C THR A 87 -8.22 14.68 21.52
N TYR A 88 -7.22 14.09 20.91
CA TYR A 88 -7.09 14.02 19.44
C TYR A 88 -7.59 12.68 18.96
N HIS A 89 -8.50 12.70 17.98
CA HIS A 89 -8.97 11.50 17.33
C HIS A 89 -8.09 11.22 16.12
N LYS A 90 -7.47 10.06 16.07
CA LYS A 90 -6.67 9.61 14.95
C LYS A 90 -7.23 8.33 14.36
N ILE A 91 -7.41 8.31 13.05
CA ILE A 91 -7.77 7.10 12.32
C ILE A 91 -6.48 6.35 11.98
N VAL A 92 -6.39 5.11 12.42
CA VAL A 92 -5.29 4.18 12.12
C VAL A 92 -5.82 2.97 11.38
N ASN A 93 -5.01 2.38 10.54
CA ASN A 93 -5.33 1.12 9.88
C ASN A 93 -4.89 -0.04 10.78
N VAL A 94 -5.73 -1.05 10.91
CA VAL A 94 -5.45 -2.27 11.66
C VAL A 94 -5.70 -3.49 10.78
N LEU A 95 -4.96 -4.56 11.00
CA LEU A 95 -5.22 -5.83 10.33
C LEU A 95 -6.28 -6.61 11.12
N PRO A 96 -7.37 -7.07 10.46
CA PRO A 96 -8.34 -7.96 11.07
C PRO A 96 -7.69 -9.24 11.58
N GLY A 97 -8.15 -9.79 12.70
CA GLY A 97 -7.64 -11.04 13.26
C GLY A 97 -7.70 -12.21 12.27
N ALA A 98 -8.81 -12.34 11.54
CA ALA A 98 -8.96 -13.36 10.51
C ALA A 98 -7.91 -13.26 9.40
N LEU A 99 -7.50 -12.05 9.02
CA LEU A 99 -6.43 -11.83 8.03
C LEU A 99 -5.07 -12.26 8.61
N ILE A 100 -4.81 -12.02 9.89
CA ILE A 100 -3.58 -12.46 10.55
C ILE A 100 -3.50 -14.00 10.54
N ASP A 101 -4.60 -14.68 10.81
CA ASP A 101 -4.67 -16.15 10.75
C ASP A 101 -4.42 -16.66 9.33
N GLU A 102 -4.96 -15.99 8.29
CA GLU A 102 -4.69 -16.29 6.88
C GLU A 102 -3.20 -16.10 6.53
N LEU A 103 -2.59 -15.01 6.99
CA LEU A 103 -1.17 -14.72 6.77
C LEU A 103 -0.24 -15.74 7.46
N CYS A 104 -0.68 -16.37 8.54
CA CYS A 104 0.05 -17.41 9.25
C CYS A 104 -0.16 -18.81 8.63
N GLY A 105 -1.23 -18.99 7.84
CA GLY A 105 -1.60 -20.25 7.21
C GLY A 105 -0.77 -20.62 5.97
N GLU A 106 -1.34 -21.51 5.15
CA GLU A 106 -0.80 -21.85 3.84
C GLU A 106 -1.02 -20.67 2.88
N CYS A 107 -0.03 -20.42 2.02
CA CYS A 107 -0.18 -19.40 0.99
C CYS A 107 -0.99 -19.96 -0.18
N LEU A 108 -2.12 -19.34 -0.46
CA LEU A 108 -2.89 -19.59 -1.66
C LEU A 108 -2.57 -18.51 -2.69
N ASP A 109 -2.50 -18.88 -3.97
CA ASP A 109 -2.35 -17.92 -5.04
C ASP A 109 -3.69 -17.20 -5.28
N ILE A 110 -3.80 -15.99 -4.72
CA ILE A 110 -4.99 -15.13 -4.82
C ILE A 110 -4.60 -13.86 -5.56
N ALA A 111 -5.26 -13.61 -6.71
CA ALA A 111 -5.04 -12.41 -7.50
C ALA A 111 -5.22 -11.14 -6.65
N GLY A 112 -4.30 -10.18 -6.79
CA GLY A 112 -4.30 -8.94 -6.03
C GLY A 112 -3.98 -9.06 -4.53
N PHE A 113 -3.67 -10.28 -4.02
CA PHE A 113 -3.42 -10.46 -2.59
C PHE A 113 -2.19 -11.27 -2.26
N SER A 114 -2.06 -12.50 -2.78
CA SER A 114 -0.98 -13.40 -2.37
C SER A 114 -0.48 -14.29 -3.50
N ARG A 115 0.81 -14.64 -3.45
CA ARG A 115 1.45 -15.57 -4.36
C ARG A 115 2.73 -16.14 -3.77
N GLU A 116 3.04 -17.39 -4.12
CA GLU A 116 4.37 -17.96 -3.93
C GLU A 116 5.25 -17.73 -5.17
N ALA A 117 6.52 -17.39 -4.96
CA ALA A 117 7.53 -17.32 -6.01
C ALA A 117 8.73 -18.18 -5.66
N THR A 118 9.33 -18.81 -6.70
CA THR A 118 10.56 -19.58 -6.56
C THR A 118 11.78 -18.67 -6.55
N GLU A 119 12.93 -19.21 -6.12
CA GLU A 119 14.20 -18.48 -6.15
C GLU A 119 14.55 -18.02 -7.58
N GLU A 120 14.30 -18.85 -8.60
CA GLU A 120 14.57 -18.50 -9.99
C GLU A 120 13.74 -17.31 -10.47
N GLU A 121 12.46 -17.25 -10.08
CA GLU A 121 11.60 -16.10 -10.38
C GLU A 121 12.10 -14.83 -9.69
N ILE A 122 12.58 -14.97 -8.44
CA ILE A 122 13.09 -13.83 -7.64
C ILE A 122 14.43 -13.36 -8.19
N SER A 123 15.31 -14.27 -8.57
CA SER A 123 16.58 -13.96 -9.23
C SER A 123 16.37 -13.23 -10.56
N ALA A 124 15.39 -13.64 -11.37
CA ALA A 124 15.01 -12.96 -12.61
C ALA A 124 14.51 -11.51 -12.37
N GLN A 125 14.11 -11.16 -11.15
CA GLN A 125 13.71 -9.84 -10.72
C GLN A 125 14.79 -9.13 -9.87
N GLU A 126 16.08 -9.53 -10.03
CA GLU A 126 17.23 -8.91 -9.33
C GLU A 126 17.08 -8.93 -7.81
N TYR A 127 16.46 -9.97 -7.26
CA TYR A 127 16.17 -10.13 -5.83
C TYR A 127 15.39 -8.95 -5.22
N ILE A 128 14.59 -8.25 -6.01
CA ILE A 128 13.65 -7.24 -5.51
C ILE A 128 12.46 -7.97 -4.91
N LEU A 129 12.23 -7.75 -3.61
CA LEU A 129 11.21 -8.46 -2.83
C LEU A 129 9.88 -7.70 -2.68
N VAL A 130 9.59 -6.78 -3.59
CA VAL A 130 8.32 -6.03 -3.56
C VAL A 130 7.17 -6.91 -4.04
N PRO A 131 6.14 -7.20 -3.21
CA PRO A 131 5.06 -8.14 -3.54
C PRO A 131 4.33 -7.84 -4.85
N SER A 132 4.15 -6.58 -5.22
CA SER A 132 3.46 -6.19 -6.46
C SER A 132 4.17 -6.64 -7.75
N ARG A 133 5.42 -7.08 -7.69
CA ARG A 133 6.12 -7.67 -8.85
C ARG A 133 5.73 -9.13 -9.10
N TYR A 134 5.25 -9.81 -8.09
CA TYR A 134 4.93 -11.24 -8.12
C TYR A 134 3.44 -11.49 -8.16
N ILE A 135 2.66 -10.71 -7.42
CA ILE A 135 1.20 -10.83 -7.33
C ILE A 135 0.57 -10.30 -8.61
N LYS A 136 -0.17 -11.15 -9.32
CA LYS A 136 -0.95 -10.73 -10.50
C LYS A 136 -2.11 -9.88 -10.04
N ILE A 137 -2.23 -8.69 -10.61
CA ILE A 137 -3.41 -7.86 -10.47
C ILE A 137 -4.44 -8.40 -11.47
N GLU A 138 -5.68 -8.60 -11.04
CA GLU A 138 -6.77 -8.79 -12.00
C GLU A 138 -6.87 -7.51 -12.83
N GLU A 139 -6.59 -7.64 -14.12
CA GLU A 139 -6.90 -6.57 -15.06
C GLU A 139 -8.43 -6.44 -15.08
N GLN A 140 -8.95 -5.51 -14.31
CA GLN A 140 -10.32 -5.05 -14.54
C GLN A 140 -10.27 -4.35 -15.89
N GLU A 141 -10.99 -4.91 -16.88
CA GLU A 141 -11.27 -4.19 -18.11
C GLU A 141 -12.01 -2.89 -17.73
N GLU A 142 -11.24 -1.83 -17.55
CA GLU A 142 -11.83 -0.51 -17.42
C GLU A 142 -12.48 -0.18 -18.75
N THR A 143 -13.80 -0.29 -18.79
CA THR A 143 -14.59 0.19 -19.92
C THR A 143 -14.47 1.72 -19.95
N HIS A 144 -13.47 2.18 -20.66
CA HIS A 144 -13.28 3.61 -20.88
C HIS A 144 -14.45 4.15 -21.69
N ARG A 145 -15.02 5.27 -21.25
CA ARG A 145 -16.00 6.00 -22.05
C ARG A 145 -15.40 6.34 -23.42
N PRO A 146 -16.20 6.27 -24.52
CA PRO A 146 -15.72 6.67 -25.83
C PRO A 146 -15.10 8.07 -25.81
N TYR A 147 -13.97 8.24 -26.46
CA TYR A 147 -13.27 9.52 -26.54
C TYR A 147 -14.16 10.70 -26.98
N ALA A 148 -15.10 10.42 -27.92
CA ALA A 148 -16.05 11.41 -28.40
C ALA A 148 -16.95 11.96 -27.28
N ASP A 149 -17.41 11.08 -26.35
CA ASP A 149 -18.26 11.48 -25.23
C ASP A 149 -17.49 12.31 -24.20
N ILE A 150 -16.24 11.93 -23.96
CA ILE A 150 -15.35 12.69 -23.06
C ILE A 150 -15.10 14.09 -23.64
N MET A 151 -14.82 14.20 -24.93
CA MET A 151 -14.60 15.48 -25.61
C MET A 151 -15.86 16.33 -25.65
N ALA A 152 -17.03 15.73 -25.83
CA ALA A 152 -18.30 16.45 -25.77
C ALA A 152 -18.54 17.06 -24.38
N ASP A 153 -18.29 16.30 -23.31
CA ASP A 153 -18.40 16.79 -21.94
C ASP A 153 -17.39 17.91 -21.63
N ILE A 154 -16.13 17.75 -22.04
CA ILE A 154 -15.10 18.80 -21.87
C ILE A 154 -15.55 20.09 -22.57
N ASN A 155 -16.03 20.00 -23.80
CA ASN A 155 -16.49 21.18 -24.55
C ASN A 155 -17.75 21.81 -23.91
N ARG A 156 -18.66 21.01 -23.37
CA ARG A 156 -19.82 21.51 -22.64
C ARG A 156 -19.40 22.28 -21.39
N ILE A 157 -18.56 21.69 -20.55
CA ILE A 157 -18.06 22.28 -19.31
C ILE A 157 -17.26 23.56 -19.61
N ALA A 158 -16.46 23.57 -20.68
CA ALA A 158 -15.70 24.77 -21.09
C ALA A 158 -16.62 25.93 -21.46
N ARG A 159 -17.74 25.66 -22.18
CA ARG A 159 -18.75 26.66 -22.51
C ARG A 159 -19.47 27.18 -21.28
N GLU A 160 -19.92 26.30 -20.39
CA GLU A 160 -20.56 26.66 -19.11
C GLU A 160 -19.64 27.56 -18.27
N ARG A 161 -18.36 27.17 -18.14
CA ARG A 161 -17.35 27.98 -17.45
C ARG A 161 -17.15 29.36 -18.08
N ALA A 162 -17.14 29.43 -19.39
CA ALA A 162 -17.00 30.73 -20.10
C ALA A 162 -18.19 31.65 -19.83
N ILE A 163 -19.43 31.10 -19.81
CA ILE A 163 -20.64 31.83 -19.48
C ILE A 163 -20.60 32.34 -18.05
N ILE A 164 -20.27 31.49 -17.08
CA ILE A 164 -20.16 31.88 -15.67
C ILE A 164 -19.12 32.98 -15.49
N LYS A 165 -17.95 32.82 -16.12
CA LYS A 165 -16.87 33.79 -16.04
C LYS A 165 -17.29 35.15 -16.63
N PHE A 166 -18.06 35.16 -17.74
CA PHE A 166 -18.59 36.37 -18.33
C PHE A 166 -19.58 37.04 -17.38
N THR A 167 -20.54 36.28 -16.84
CA THR A 167 -21.57 36.80 -15.92
C THR A 167 -20.97 37.35 -14.61
N CYS A 168 -19.93 36.69 -14.07
CA CYS A 168 -19.26 37.19 -12.87
C CYS A 168 -18.38 38.43 -13.08
N ASN A 169 -17.87 38.62 -14.29
CA ASN A 169 -16.99 39.72 -14.62
C ASN A 169 -17.72 40.92 -15.30
N ASP A 170 -19.03 40.79 -15.57
CA ASP A 170 -19.82 41.86 -16.13
C ASP A 170 -20.22 42.88 -15.04
N PRO A 171 -19.65 44.11 -15.01
CA PRO A 171 -20.00 45.12 -14.03
C PRO A 171 -21.43 45.64 -14.16
N LEU A 172 -22.13 45.30 -15.25
CA LEU A 172 -23.51 45.71 -15.54
C LEU A 172 -24.55 44.67 -15.16
N ALA A 173 -24.12 43.50 -14.67
CA ALA A 173 -25.00 42.38 -14.22
C ALA A 173 -25.47 42.53 -12.76
N LYS A 174 -25.41 43.74 -12.18
CA LYS A 174 -25.93 44.06 -10.84
C LYS A 174 -27.22 44.83 -10.95
#